data_bebc41a443096e0d35c20a849da554c8
#
_entry.id   bebc41a443096e0d35c20a849da554c8
#
_cell.length_a   1.000
_cell.length_b   1.000
_cell.length_c   1.000
_cell.angle_alpha   90.00
_cell.angle_beta   90.00
_cell.angle_gamma   90.00
#
_symmetry.space_group_name_H-M   'P 1'
#
loop_
_entity.id
_entity.type
_entity.pdbx_description
1 polymer ?
#
loop_
_entity_poly.entity_id
_entity_poly.type
_entity_poly.pdbx_seq_one_letter_code
_entity_poly.pdbx_strand_id
1 'polypeptide(L)'
;MSQSNPLEIRSDRDPLYGWIMVGVVFILSALAFGALGSISVFLKPLATEFSWTRAETSLGYTAIALSSALFGVAWGFVADRFGTRWFGVIAALVMTASLYMLSKQTSIVHFYAFYFIYGAFGNALVGSPLFANVAYWFRQQPGLAIGITAAGGAFGQGIVPYLAGIMIEGSGWREAYMFMACGYLIIALPLGFLVRESPVRLRAMQFPDDQPRTFPLKETEVLIWLSAAVLFCCNCMSVPIVHLVPLLTDAGQSLSSATSVLMVLMFSGVLGRILGGKLGDVIGPLPAYLLMSLGQTVFVLWFPFTENLVTLYVLAVFFGFAYSGVMSCILMCTRMMVSPGFAARAMSITSFFGYGGMGMGAFVGGLLFDMNGN
;
A
#
# COMPACT_ATOMS: atom_id res chain seq x y z
N MET A 1 36.75 -37.84 -1.96
CA MET A 1 37.21 -36.42 -1.92
C MET A 1 36.04 -35.56 -2.33
N SER A 2 35.36 -35.04 -1.32
CA SER A 2 34.20 -34.13 -1.49
C SER A 2 34.74 -32.76 -1.88
N GLN A 3 34.45 -32.31 -3.10
CA GLN A 3 34.73 -30.94 -3.51
C GLN A 3 33.78 -30.01 -2.76
N SER A 4 34.28 -29.33 -1.75
CA SER A 4 33.59 -28.21 -1.09
C SER A 4 33.37 -27.09 -2.12
N ASN A 5 32.12 -26.78 -2.38
CA ASN A 5 31.68 -25.72 -3.28
C ASN A 5 32.08 -24.34 -2.68
N PRO A 6 32.95 -23.54 -3.33
CA PRO A 6 33.51 -22.31 -2.73
C PRO A 6 32.52 -21.15 -2.61
N LEU A 7 31.25 -21.34 -2.91
CA LEU A 7 30.23 -20.28 -2.90
C LEU A 7 29.19 -20.37 -1.76
N GLU A 8 29.38 -21.25 -0.80
CA GLU A 8 28.66 -21.16 0.46
C GLU A 8 29.28 -20.10 1.37
N ILE A 9 29.07 -18.82 1.06
CA ILE A 9 29.18 -17.79 2.07
C ILE A 9 27.97 -17.98 2.99
N ARG A 10 28.11 -18.81 4.01
CA ARG A 10 27.26 -18.89 5.19
C ARG A 10 27.43 -17.60 5.99
N SER A 11 26.90 -16.49 5.50
CA SER A 11 26.63 -15.36 6.34
C SER A 11 25.31 -15.65 7.07
N ASP A 12 25.39 -15.92 8.36
CA ASP A 12 24.23 -16.03 9.26
C ASP A 12 23.45 -14.70 9.40
N ARG A 13 23.90 -13.65 8.75
CA ARG A 13 23.29 -12.31 8.81
C ARG A 13 22.67 -11.95 7.48
N ASP A 14 21.52 -11.30 7.56
CA ASP A 14 20.85 -10.72 6.40
C ASP A 14 21.77 -9.66 5.74
N PRO A 15 21.84 -9.60 4.40
CA PRO A 15 22.81 -8.75 3.71
C PRO A 15 22.47 -7.26 3.93
N LEU A 16 23.50 -6.45 4.17
CA LEU A 16 23.36 -4.99 4.39
C LEU A 16 22.60 -4.32 3.24
N TYR A 17 22.81 -4.77 2.00
CA TYR A 17 22.10 -4.23 0.85
C TYR A 17 20.58 -4.47 0.91
N GLY A 18 20.13 -5.53 1.58
CA GLY A 18 18.70 -5.75 1.85
C GLY A 18 18.08 -4.59 2.63
N TRP A 19 18.78 -4.07 3.64
CA TRP A 19 18.32 -2.91 4.41
C TRP A 19 18.33 -1.61 3.60
N ILE A 20 19.28 -1.45 2.67
CA ILE A 20 19.24 -0.35 1.70
C ILE A 20 17.99 -0.48 0.82
N MET A 21 17.68 -1.68 0.34
CA MET A 21 16.46 -1.93 -0.43
C MET A 21 15.17 -1.61 0.36
N VAL A 22 15.12 -1.97 1.65
CA VAL A 22 14.00 -1.59 2.54
C VAL A 22 13.83 -0.07 2.58
N GLY A 23 14.92 0.69 2.82
CA GLY A 23 14.87 2.16 2.84
C GLY A 23 14.46 2.77 1.49
N VAL A 24 15.01 2.26 0.39
CA VAL A 24 14.67 2.70 -0.97
C VAL A 24 13.19 2.48 -1.26
N VAL A 25 12.69 1.26 -1.02
CA VAL A 25 11.29 0.95 -1.35
C VAL A 25 10.33 1.58 -0.35
N PHE A 26 10.73 1.81 0.91
CA PHE A 26 9.98 2.62 1.87
C PHE A 26 9.70 4.03 1.31
N ILE A 27 10.74 4.73 0.84
CA ILE A 27 10.59 6.09 0.33
C ILE A 27 9.82 6.10 -1.00
N LEU A 28 10.11 5.18 -1.93
CA LEU A 28 9.35 5.06 -3.17
C LEU A 28 7.87 4.79 -2.91
N SER A 29 7.57 3.93 -1.93
CA SER A 29 6.21 3.64 -1.48
C SER A 29 5.54 4.86 -0.84
N ALA A 30 6.28 5.62 -0.01
CA ALA A 30 5.78 6.86 0.59
C ALA A 30 5.37 7.87 -0.49
N LEU A 31 6.17 8.05 -1.53
CA LEU A 31 5.84 8.93 -2.63
C LEU A 31 4.64 8.38 -3.44
N ALA A 32 4.66 7.11 -3.82
CA ALA A 32 3.62 6.50 -4.64
C ALA A 32 2.23 6.57 -3.97
N PHE A 33 2.13 6.21 -2.70
CA PHE A 33 0.87 6.27 -1.93
C PHE A 33 0.57 7.68 -1.40
N GLY A 34 1.60 8.52 -1.23
CA GLY A 34 1.44 9.90 -0.81
C GLY A 34 0.64 10.73 -1.81
N ALA A 35 0.91 10.62 -3.11
CA ALA A 35 0.11 11.30 -4.12
C ALA A 35 -1.32 10.78 -4.18
N LEU A 36 -1.54 9.48 -3.96
CA LEU A 36 -2.88 8.92 -3.84
C LEU A 36 -3.66 9.56 -2.67
N GLY A 37 -3.04 9.68 -1.50
CA GLY A 37 -3.63 10.35 -0.34
C GLY A 37 -3.87 11.84 -0.55
N SER A 38 -3.01 12.49 -1.35
CA SER A 38 -3.09 13.94 -1.59
C SER A 38 -4.29 14.37 -2.43
N ILE A 39 -4.95 13.46 -3.14
CA ILE A 39 -6.15 13.80 -3.93
C ILE A 39 -7.18 14.53 -3.06
N SER A 40 -7.34 14.15 -1.80
CA SER A 40 -8.29 14.76 -0.86
C SER A 40 -8.09 16.26 -0.68
N VAL A 41 -6.84 16.75 -0.67
CA VAL A 41 -6.54 18.19 -0.50
C VAL A 41 -6.70 18.98 -1.80
N PHE A 42 -6.63 18.32 -2.96
CA PHE A 42 -6.86 18.94 -4.26
C PHE A 42 -8.35 19.03 -4.66
N LEU A 43 -9.23 18.25 -4.02
CA LEU A 43 -10.65 18.20 -4.38
C LEU A 43 -11.31 19.58 -4.40
N LYS A 44 -11.18 20.35 -3.31
CA LYS A 44 -11.82 21.65 -3.16
C LYS A 44 -11.28 22.71 -4.15
N PRO A 45 -9.96 22.90 -4.28
CA PRO A 45 -9.40 23.84 -5.26
C PRO A 45 -9.81 23.55 -6.70
N LEU A 46 -9.79 22.27 -7.10
CA LEU A 46 -10.17 21.86 -8.46
C LEU A 46 -11.68 22.04 -8.72
N ALA A 47 -12.52 21.62 -7.76
CA ALA A 47 -13.96 21.82 -7.84
C ALA A 47 -14.32 23.30 -7.97
N THR A 48 -13.63 24.19 -7.26
CA THR A 48 -13.88 25.62 -7.30
C THR A 48 -13.46 26.26 -8.63
N GLU A 49 -12.29 25.87 -9.18
CA GLU A 49 -11.77 26.48 -10.41
C GLU A 49 -12.51 25.98 -11.66
N PHE A 50 -12.80 24.68 -11.73
CA PHE A 50 -13.39 24.05 -12.91
C PHE A 50 -14.90 23.81 -12.80
N SER A 51 -15.52 24.17 -11.67
CA SER A 51 -16.94 23.89 -11.38
C SER A 51 -17.29 22.40 -11.45
N TRP A 52 -16.32 21.53 -11.11
CA TRP A 52 -16.54 20.09 -11.04
C TRP A 52 -17.26 19.72 -9.74
N THR A 53 -18.09 18.69 -9.81
CA THR A 53 -18.75 18.11 -8.63
C THR A 53 -17.72 17.37 -7.76
N ARG A 54 -18.07 17.16 -6.49
CA ARG A 54 -17.23 16.35 -5.58
C ARG A 54 -17.11 14.91 -6.07
N ALA A 55 -18.18 14.35 -6.64
CA ALA A 55 -18.16 13.02 -7.23
C ALA A 55 -17.15 12.94 -8.39
N GLU A 56 -17.18 13.88 -9.31
CA GLU A 56 -16.24 13.94 -10.44
C GLU A 56 -14.79 14.08 -9.98
N THR A 57 -14.51 14.96 -9.03
CA THR A 57 -13.14 15.11 -8.52
C THR A 57 -12.65 13.90 -7.74
N SER A 58 -13.54 13.22 -7.00
CA SER A 58 -13.18 12.00 -6.25
C SER A 58 -12.87 10.80 -7.15
N LEU A 59 -13.40 10.76 -8.39
CA LEU A 59 -13.06 9.72 -9.37
C LEU A 59 -11.57 9.70 -9.76
N GLY A 60 -10.82 10.78 -9.50
CA GLY A 60 -9.35 10.77 -9.60
C GLY A 60 -8.70 9.71 -8.69
N TYR A 61 -9.21 9.56 -7.47
CA TYR A 61 -8.77 8.48 -6.57
C TYR A 61 -9.08 7.09 -7.16
N THR A 62 -10.28 6.92 -7.68
CA THR A 62 -10.70 5.67 -8.34
C THR A 62 -9.81 5.37 -9.55
N ALA A 63 -9.43 6.38 -10.33
CA ALA A 63 -8.55 6.22 -11.48
C ALA A 63 -7.17 5.64 -11.07
N ILE A 64 -6.55 6.16 -10.00
CA ILE A 64 -5.29 5.60 -9.48
C ILE A 64 -5.51 4.19 -8.92
N ALA A 65 -6.51 4.01 -8.07
CA ALA A 65 -6.72 2.74 -7.37
C ALA A 65 -7.02 1.61 -8.36
N LEU A 66 -7.94 1.83 -9.30
CA LEU A 66 -8.33 0.84 -10.30
C LEU A 66 -7.17 0.52 -11.25
N SER A 67 -6.48 1.54 -11.76
CA SER A 67 -5.33 1.32 -12.65
C SER A 67 -4.18 0.61 -11.92
N SER A 68 -3.91 0.97 -10.65
CA SER A 68 -2.90 0.28 -9.84
C SER A 68 -3.24 -1.17 -9.60
N ALA A 69 -4.52 -1.49 -9.34
CA ALA A 69 -4.98 -2.86 -9.14
C ALA A 69 -4.82 -3.71 -10.41
N LEU A 70 -5.33 -3.22 -11.54
CA LEU A 70 -5.30 -3.93 -12.82
C LEU A 70 -3.87 -4.10 -13.35
N PHE A 71 -3.11 -3.00 -13.43
CA PHE A 71 -1.75 -3.02 -13.95
C PHE A 71 -0.76 -3.65 -12.97
N GLY A 72 -1.05 -3.62 -11.66
CA GLY A 72 -0.25 -4.31 -10.65
C GLY A 72 -0.14 -5.81 -10.94
N VAL A 73 -1.22 -6.44 -11.39
CA VAL A 73 -1.19 -7.85 -11.83
C VAL A 73 -0.29 -8.02 -13.04
N ALA A 74 -0.45 -7.19 -14.08
CA ALA A 74 0.39 -7.25 -15.27
C ALA A 74 1.88 -7.05 -14.95
N TRP A 75 2.21 -6.08 -14.10
CA TRP A 75 3.58 -5.84 -13.64
C TRP A 75 4.12 -6.96 -12.74
N GLY A 76 3.27 -7.68 -12.03
CA GLY A 76 3.64 -8.90 -11.33
C GLY A 76 4.18 -9.97 -12.29
N PHE A 77 3.49 -10.21 -13.41
CA PHE A 77 3.97 -11.12 -14.45
C PHE A 77 5.29 -10.66 -15.09
N VAL A 78 5.41 -9.37 -15.37
CA VAL A 78 6.65 -8.79 -15.92
C VAL A 78 7.80 -8.93 -14.92
N ALA A 79 7.55 -8.66 -13.63
CA ALA A 79 8.54 -8.78 -12.58
C ALA A 79 9.06 -10.20 -12.42
N ASP A 80 8.18 -11.22 -12.48
CA ASP A 80 8.59 -12.62 -12.35
C ASP A 80 9.40 -13.09 -13.55
N ARG A 81 9.19 -12.52 -14.74
CA ARG A 81 9.90 -12.91 -15.97
C ARG A 81 11.18 -12.10 -16.22
N PHE A 82 11.15 -10.80 -15.97
CA PHE A 82 12.22 -9.86 -16.37
C PHE A 82 12.92 -9.20 -15.17
N GLY A 83 12.42 -9.43 -13.96
CA GLY A 83 12.91 -8.79 -12.73
C GLY A 83 12.34 -7.40 -12.51
N THR A 84 12.76 -6.79 -11.39
CA THR A 84 12.23 -5.50 -10.90
C THR A 84 13.25 -4.37 -10.96
N ARG A 85 14.45 -4.61 -11.48
CA ARG A 85 15.58 -3.66 -11.45
C ARG A 85 15.24 -2.26 -11.93
N TRP A 86 14.47 -2.14 -13.00
CA TRP A 86 14.12 -0.86 -13.62
C TRP A 86 12.80 -0.27 -13.14
N PHE A 87 12.04 -1.00 -12.29
CA PHE A 87 10.73 -0.57 -11.84
C PHE A 87 10.78 0.73 -11.04
N GLY A 88 11.80 0.90 -10.18
CA GLY A 88 11.96 2.15 -9.44
C GLY A 88 12.21 3.36 -10.32
N VAL A 89 13.05 3.22 -11.36
CA VAL A 89 13.35 4.31 -12.31
C VAL A 89 12.13 4.66 -13.15
N ILE A 90 11.46 3.64 -13.74
CA ILE A 90 10.27 3.84 -14.56
C ILE A 90 9.16 4.50 -13.73
N ALA A 91 8.92 4.00 -12.53
CA ALA A 91 7.93 4.56 -11.63
C ALA A 91 8.24 6.03 -11.27
N ALA A 92 9.50 6.36 -10.94
CA ALA A 92 9.91 7.72 -10.63
C ALA A 92 9.64 8.68 -11.79
N LEU A 93 10.02 8.30 -13.01
CA LEU A 93 9.81 9.13 -14.20
C LEU A 93 8.32 9.31 -14.52
N VAL A 94 7.52 8.25 -14.45
CA VAL A 94 6.09 8.32 -14.76
C VAL A 94 5.35 9.11 -13.66
N MET A 95 5.63 8.88 -12.38
CA MET A 95 5.02 9.64 -11.29
C MET A 95 5.34 11.14 -11.44
N THR A 96 6.60 11.48 -11.70
CA THR A 96 7.02 12.87 -11.94
C THR A 96 6.30 13.48 -13.14
N ALA A 97 6.30 12.80 -14.29
CA ALA A 97 5.64 13.28 -15.50
C ALA A 97 4.14 13.47 -15.32
N SER A 98 3.47 12.51 -14.65
CA SER A 98 2.03 12.61 -14.37
C SER A 98 1.70 13.79 -13.47
N LEU A 99 2.47 14.01 -12.38
CA LEU A 99 2.28 15.17 -11.49
C LEU A 99 2.55 16.49 -12.22
N TYR A 100 3.59 16.55 -13.06
CA TYR A 100 3.85 17.71 -13.90
C TYR A 100 2.68 17.99 -14.86
N MET A 101 2.17 16.98 -15.53
CA MET A 101 1.01 17.12 -16.43
C MET A 101 -0.26 17.52 -15.66
N LEU A 102 -0.47 17.01 -14.43
CA LEU A 102 -1.53 17.45 -13.54
C LEU A 102 -1.43 18.93 -13.18
N SER A 103 -0.24 19.51 -13.04
CA SER A 103 -0.07 20.95 -12.82
C SER A 103 -0.53 21.80 -14.03
N LYS A 104 -0.55 21.23 -15.23
CA LYS A 104 -0.93 21.89 -16.50
C LYS A 104 -2.34 21.50 -16.98
N GLN A 105 -3.05 20.69 -16.21
CA GLN A 105 -4.38 20.22 -16.63
C GLN A 105 -5.39 21.36 -16.80
N THR A 106 -6.31 21.17 -17.72
CA THR A 106 -7.37 22.11 -18.05
C THR A 106 -8.75 21.45 -18.19
N SER A 107 -8.80 20.13 -18.10
CA SER A 107 -10.03 19.36 -18.25
C SER A 107 -10.07 18.13 -17.35
N ILE A 108 -11.26 17.65 -17.05
CA ILE A 108 -11.48 16.46 -16.23
C ILE A 108 -10.93 15.19 -16.89
N VAL A 109 -10.91 15.14 -18.22
CA VAL A 109 -10.36 14.02 -18.98
C VAL A 109 -8.83 13.94 -18.76
N HIS A 110 -8.14 15.09 -18.80
CA HIS A 110 -6.70 15.16 -18.48
C HIS A 110 -6.43 14.73 -17.04
N PHE A 111 -7.28 15.15 -16.09
CA PHE A 111 -7.20 14.78 -14.69
C PHE A 111 -7.27 13.26 -14.51
N TYR A 112 -8.28 12.60 -15.08
CA TYR A 112 -8.40 11.14 -14.99
C TYR A 112 -7.29 10.40 -15.74
N ALA A 113 -6.92 10.86 -16.92
CA ALA A 113 -5.88 10.22 -17.73
C ALA A 113 -4.52 10.24 -17.03
N PHE A 114 -4.12 11.38 -16.46
CA PHE A 114 -2.83 11.48 -15.77
C PHE A 114 -2.81 10.71 -14.46
N TYR A 115 -3.90 10.68 -13.72
CA TYR A 115 -4.01 9.84 -12.53
C TYR A 115 -4.06 8.34 -12.88
N PHE A 116 -4.72 7.98 -13.99
CA PHE A 116 -4.70 6.61 -14.48
C PHE A 116 -3.28 6.16 -14.85
N ILE A 117 -2.52 6.99 -15.57
CA ILE A 117 -1.12 6.71 -15.93
C ILE A 117 -0.24 6.63 -14.67
N TYR A 118 -0.44 7.54 -13.71
CA TYR A 118 0.24 7.51 -12.42
C TYR A 118 0.01 6.18 -11.70
N GLY A 119 -1.22 5.71 -11.63
CA GLY A 119 -1.57 4.44 -10.99
C GLY A 119 -1.00 3.24 -11.74
N ALA A 120 -1.18 3.20 -13.06
CA ALA A 120 -0.80 2.05 -13.89
C ALA A 120 0.72 1.82 -13.99
N PHE A 121 1.52 2.88 -14.08
CA PHE A 121 2.95 2.82 -14.34
C PHE A 121 3.80 3.44 -13.22
N GLY A 122 3.21 4.13 -12.28
CA GLY A 122 3.89 4.66 -11.09
C GLY A 122 3.63 3.75 -9.89
N ASN A 123 2.43 3.84 -9.31
CA ASN A 123 2.08 3.15 -8.07
C ASN A 123 2.10 1.62 -8.21
N ALA A 124 1.62 1.07 -9.33
CA ALA A 124 1.59 -0.37 -9.57
C ALA A 124 2.98 -1.02 -9.63
N LEU A 125 3.99 -0.30 -10.15
CA LEU A 125 5.38 -0.79 -10.21
C LEU A 125 6.06 -0.80 -8.83
N VAL A 126 5.76 0.20 -7.99
CA VAL A 126 6.37 0.33 -6.65
C VAL A 126 5.75 -0.62 -5.65
N GLY A 127 4.48 -0.95 -5.78
CA GLY A 127 3.75 -1.77 -4.82
C GLY A 127 4.23 -3.22 -4.76
N SER A 128 3.34 -4.16 -5.01
CA SER A 128 3.56 -5.59 -4.83
C SER A 128 4.84 -6.15 -5.45
N PRO A 129 5.29 -5.73 -6.67
CA PRO A 129 6.51 -6.31 -7.26
C PRO A 129 7.78 -5.97 -6.47
N LEU A 130 7.95 -4.70 -6.01
CA LEU A 130 9.13 -4.33 -5.22
C LEU A 130 9.05 -4.89 -3.80
N PHE A 131 7.86 -4.99 -3.21
CA PHE A 131 7.68 -5.63 -1.90
C PHE A 131 8.08 -7.11 -1.96
N ALA A 132 7.69 -7.83 -3.02
CA ALA A 132 8.12 -9.19 -3.25
C ALA A 132 9.65 -9.30 -3.37
N ASN A 133 10.28 -8.40 -4.10
CA ASN A 133 11.73 -8.38 -4.24
C ASN A 133 12.42 -8.13 -2.89
N VAL A 134 11.98 -7.13 -2.10
CA VAL A 134 12.54 -6.84 -0.77
C VAL A 134 12.44 -8.05 0.15
N ALA A 135 11.31 -8.74 0.15
CA ALA A 135 11.08 -9.91 1.01
C ALA A 135 12.12 -11.03 0.81
N TYR A 136 12.68 -11.17 -0.39
CA TYR A 136 13.68 -12.21 -0.72
C TYR A 136 15.13 -11.79 -0.47
N TRP A 137 15.38 -10.57 0.00
CA TRP A 137 16.70 -10.19 0.52
C TRP A 137 16.95 -10.74 1.95
N PHE A 138 15.89 -11.09 2.68
CA PHE A 138 15.92 -11.46 4.09
C PHE A 138 15.60 -12.93 4.30
N ARG A 139 16.38 -13.57 5.17
CA ARG A 139 16.16 -14.95 5.62
C ARG A 139 15.62 -15.01 7.04
N GLN A 140 16.15 -14.17 7.94
CA GLN A 140 15.81 -14.20 9.35
C GLN A 140 14.58 -13.35 9.69
N GLN A 141 14.43 -12.17 9.06
CA GLN A 141 13.38 -11.21 9.41
C GLN A 141 12.64 -10.65 8.16
N PRO A 142 12.12 -11.52 7.28
CA PRO A 142 11.42 -11.07 6.07
C PRO A 142 10.14 -10.29 6.38
N GLY A 143 9.43 -10.64 7.46
CA GLY A 143 8.22 -9.96 7.88
C GLY A 143 8.49 -8.55 8.38
N LEU A 144 9.54 -8.35 9.16
CA LEU A 144 9.97 -7.01 9.58
C LEU A 144 10.34 -6.14 8.38
N ALA A 145 11.10 -6.69 7.42
CA ALA A 145 11.48 -5.97 6.20
C ALA A 145 10.26 -5.56 5.37
N ILE A 146 9.29 -6.46 5.16
CA ILE A 146 8.02 -6.17 4.49
C ILE A 146 7.24 -5.11 5.28
N GLY A 147 7.16 -5.26 6.60
CA GLY A 147 6.44 -4.34 7.48
C GLY A 147 6.97 -2.90 7.40
N ILE A 148 8.29 -2.71 7.48
CA ILE A 148 8.94 -1.40 7.34
C ILE A 148 8.68 -0.85 5.93
N THR A 149 8.87 -1.65 4.90
CA THR A 149 8.65 -1.23 3.51
C THR A 149 7.21 -0.77 3.28
N ALA A 150 6.24 -1.54 3.77
CA ALA A 150 4.81 -1.22 3.66
C ALA A 150 4.41 0.01 4.49
N ALA A 151 5.06 0.24 5.64
CA ALA A 151 4.85 1.42 6.47
C ALA A 151 5.16 2.73 5.73
N GLY A 152 6.06 2.70 4.74
CA GLY A 152 6.33 3.82 3.85
C GLY A 152 5.06 4.37 3.18
N GLY A 153 4.18 3.47 2.71
CA GLY A 153 2.91 3.89 2.10
C GLY A 153 2.00 4.64 3.08
N ALA A 154 1.86 4.17 4.32
CA ALA A 154 1.09 4.86 5.35
C ALA A 154 1.72 6.21 5.76
N PHE A 155 3.05 6.23 5.89
CA PHE A 155 3.79 7.46 6.17
C PHE A 155 3.59 8.51 5.06
N GLY A 156 3.69 8.09 3.79
CA GLY A 156 3.49 8.96 2.64
C GLY A 156 2.07 9.53 2.56
N GLN A 157 1.06 8.71 2.83
CA GLN A 157 -0.34 9.15 2.88
C GLN A 157 -0.62 10.17 3.99
N GLY A 158 0.22 10.25 5.01
CA GLY A 158 0.15 11.30 6.03
C GLY A 158 0.93 12.57 5.65
N ILE A 159 2.20 12.42 5.27
CA ILE A 159 3.11 13.56 5.10
C ILE A 159 2.92 14.31 3.79
N VAL A 160 2.67 13.60 2.67
CA VAL A 160 2.58 14.24 1.35
C VAL A 160 1.34 15.12 1.21
N PRO A 161 0.12 14.71 1.63
CA PRO A 161 -1.05 15.60 1.66
C PRO A 161 -0.84 16.83 2.53
N TYR A 162 -0.17 16.68 3.67
CA TYR A 162 0.15 17.81 4.56
C TYR A 162 1.04 18.86 3.86
N LEU A 163 2.13 18.42 3.23
CA LEU A 163 3.01 19.32 2.48
C LEU A 163 2.29 19.94 1.28
N ALA A 164 1.48 19.14 0.54
CA ALA A 164 0.68 19.65 -0.56
C ALA A 164 -0.34 20.70 -0.08
N GLY A 165 -0.98 20.49 1.06
CA GLY A 165 -1.92 21.46 1.67
C GLY A 165 -1.26 22.81 1.94
N ILE A 166 -0.08 22.83 2.57
CA ILE A 166 0.69 24.06 2.81
C ILE A 166 1.01 24.79 1.49
N MET A 167 1.40 24.04 0.46
CA MET A 167 1.71 24.63 -0.85
C MET A 167 0.46 25.18 -1.54
N ILE A 168 -0.68 24.49 -1.43
CA ILE A 168 -1.95 24.95 -1.99
C ILE A 168 -2.38 26.27 -1.36
N GLU A 169 -2.28 26.39 -0.04
CA GLU A 169 -2.62 27.61 0.70
C GLU A 169 -1.71 28.79 0.34
N GLY A 170 -0.42 28.54 0.16
CA GLY A 170 0.57 29.58 -0.14
C GLY A 170 0.64 29.99 -1.61
N SER A 171 0.56 29.05 -2.55
CA SER A 171 0.89 29.27 -3.96
C SER A 171 -0.14 28.70 -4.94
N GLY A 172 -1.15 28.00 -4.44
CA GLY A 172 -2.19 27.36 -5.24
C GLY A 172 -1.88 25.94 -5.70
N TRP A 173 -2.89 25.26 -6.22
CA TRP A 173 -2.84 23.83 -6.50
C TRP A 173 -1.90 23.46 -7.66
N ARG A 174 -1.73 24.34 -8.66
CA ARG A 174 -0.79 24.09 -9.79
C ARG A 174 0.65 24.04 -9.31
N GLU A 175 1.04 24.98 -8.48
CA GLU A 175 2.38 25.04 -7.90
C GLU A 175 2.60 23.88 -6.91
N ALA A 176 1.57 23.44 -6.19
CA ALA A 176 1.65 22.27 -5.34
C ALA A 176 1.95 20.99 -6.16
N TYR A 177 1.27 20.76 -7.28
CA TYR A 177 1.62 19.66 -8.18
C TYR A 177 3.02 19.76 -8.77
N MET A 178 3.45 20.98 -9.15
CA MET A 178 4.80 21.23 -9.65
C MET A 178 5.85 20.92 -8.58
N PHE A 179 5.63 21.40 -7.36
CA PHE A 179 6.48 21.09 -6.20
C PHE A 179 6.59 19.57 -5.95
N MET A 180 5.46 18.88 -5.95
CA MET A 180 5.44 17.42 -5.85
C MET A 180 6.23 16.78 -6.99
N ALA A 181 6.04 17.21 -8.25
CA ALA A 181 6.76 16.66 -9.39
C ALA A 181 8.28 16.84 -9.25
N CYS A 182 8.74 18.03 -8.87
CA CYS A 182 10.16 18.29 -8.62
C CYS A 182 10.71 17.44 -7.46
N GLY A 183 9.99 17.36 -6.34
CA GLY A 183 10.38 16.54 -5.20
C GLY A 183 10.47 15.06 -5.55
N TYR A 184 9.51 14.55 -6.33
CA TYR A 184 9.52 13.16 -6.80
C TYR A 184 10.69 12.88 -7.72
N LEU A 185 11.00 13.79 -8.65
CA LEU A 185 12.16 13.64 -9.52
C LEU A 185 13.47 13.58 -8.73
N ILE A 186 13.66 14.53 -7.82
CA ILE A 186 14.89 14.66 -7.03
C ILE A 186 15.08 13.48 -6.06
N ILE A 187 14.00 12.97 -5.47
CA ILE A 187 14.06 11.91 -4.46
C ILE A 187 13.93 10.53 -5.12
N ALA A 188 12.87 10.30 -5.92
CA ALA A 188 12.57 8.95 -6.40
C ALA A 188 13.52 8.48 -7.50
N LEU A 189 14.01 9.38 -8.37
CA LEU A 189 14.85 8.96 -9.50
C LEU A 189 16.21 8.41 -9.04
N PRO A 190 16.99 9.07 -8.16
CA PRO A 190 18.22 8.50 -7.64
C PRO A 190 18.00 7.18 -6.89
N LEU A 191 16.92 7.11 -6.08
CA LEU A 191 16.57 5.90 -5.35
C LEU A 191 16.15 4.76 -6.29
N GLY A 192 15.49 5.08 -7.40
CA GLY A 192 15.13 4.10 -8.43
C GLY A 192 16.34 3.37 -9.01
N PHE A 193 17.47 4.05 -9.20
CA PHE A 193 18.72 3.42 -9.65
C PHE A 193 19.36 2.48 -8.62
N LEU A 194 19.04 2.63 -7.33
CA LEU A 194 19.52 1.74 -6.26
C LEU A 194 18.72 0.44 -6.20
N VAL A 195 17.59 0.32 -6.89
CA VAL A 195 16.81 -0.92 -6.92
C VAL A 195 17.65 -2.03 -7.58
N ARG A 196 17.80 -3.14 -6.87
CA ARG A 196 18.46 -4.36 -7.35
C ARG A 196 17.62 -5.58 -7.08
N GLU A 197 17.77 -6.59 -7.92
CA GLU A 197 17.12 -7.87 -7.75
C GLU A 197 17.78 -8.67 -6.62
N SER A 198 16.97 -9.37 -5.82
CA SER A 198 17.52 -10.22 -4.77
C SER A 198 18.23 -11.44 -5.39
N PRO A 199 19.35 -11.91 -4.79
CA PRO A 199 20.06 -13.08 -5.29
C PRO A 199 19.19 -14.34 -5.35
N VAL A 200 18.24 -14.47 -4.42
CA VAL A 200 17.30 -15.60 -4.38
C VAL A 200 16.37 -15.57 -5.60
N ARG A 201 15.82 -14.40 -5.94
CA ARG A 201 14.97 -14.26 -7.13
C ARG A 201 15.73 -14.43 -8.42
N LEU A 202 16.97 -13.88 -8.52
CA LEU A 202 17.81 -14.08 -9.69
C LEU A 202 18.06 -15.57 -9.96
N ARG A 203 18.35 -16.35 -8.91
CA ARG A 203 18.52 -17.81 -9.04
C ARG A 203 17.21 -18.48 -9.47
N ALA A 204 16.09 -18.08 -8.88
CA ALA A 204 14.76 -18.61 -9.22
C ALA A 204 14.36 -18.35 -10.67
N MET A 205 14.75 -17.21 -11.24
CA MET A 205 14.51 -16.87 -12.64
C MET A 205 15.41 -17.66 -13.60
N GLN A 206 16.64 -17.97 -13.18
CA GLN A 206 17.59 -18.77 -13.99
C GLN A 206 17.29 -20.27 -13.97
N PHE A 207 16.76 -20.79 -12.85
CA PHE A 207 16.48 -22.21 -12.63
C PHE A 207 15.04 -22.39 -12.11
N PRO A 208 14.01 -22.24 -12.98
CA PRO A 208 12.61 -22.32 -12.58
C PRO A 208 12.21 -23.66 -11.98
N ASP A 209 12.78 -24.76 -12.49
CA ASP A 209 12.44 -26.13 -12.08
C ASP A 209 13.10 -26.56 -10.76
N ASP A 210 14.13 -25.85 -10.30
CA ASP A 210 14.87 -26.13 -9.06
C ASP A 210 14.31 -25.38 -7.83
N GLN A 211 13.01 -25.07 -7.83
CA GLN A 211 12.39 -24.29 -6.78
C GLN A 211 11.78 -25.19 -5.70
N PRO A 212 12.25 -25.14 -4.45
CA PRO A 212 11.63 -25.89 -3.37
C PRO A 212 10.20 -25.39 -3.14
N ARG A 213 9.24 -26.29 -3.16
CA ARG A 213 7.89 -25.99 -2.69
C ARG A 213 7.93 -25.76 -1.19
N THR A 214 7.52 -24.60 -0.75
CA THR A 214 7.56 -24.20 0.67
C THR A 214 6.29 -24.59 1.42
N PHE A 215 5.20 -24.90 0.70
CA PHE A 215 3.90 -25.22 1.28
C PHE A 215 3.28 -26.46 0.64
N PRO A 216 2.52 -27.30 1.40
CA PRO A 216 1.98 -28.55 0.89
C PRO A 216 0.88 -28.43 -0.16
N LEU A 217 0.18 -27.27 -0.21
CA LEU A 217 -0.86 -26.99 -1.21
C LEU A 217 -0.26 -26.50 -2.53
N LYS A 218 -1.03 -26.62 -3.61
CA LYS A 218 -0.66 -26.02 -4.90
C LYS A 218 -0.71 -24.49 -4.79
N GLU A 219 0.20 -23.82 -5.49
CA GLU A 219 0.27 -22.34 -5.48
C GLU A 219 -1.05 -21.67 -5.88
N THR A 220 -1.78 -22.25 -6.82
CA THR A 220 -3.11 -21.79 -7.24
C THR A 220 -4.14 -21.88 -6.11
N GLU A 221 -4.12 -22.96 -5.34
CA GLU A 221 -5.02 -23.17 -4.19
C GLU A 221 -4.71 -22.16 -3.08
N VAL A 222 -3.42 -21.98 -2.78
CA VAL A 222 -2.94 -20.94 -1.83
C VAL A 222 -3.43 -19.57 -2.25
N LEU A 223 -3.28 -19.24 -3.54
CA LEU A 223 -3.67 -17.94 -4.08
C LEU A 223 -5.19 -17.70 -3.97
N ILE A 224 -6.01 -18.71 -4.27
CA ILE A 224 -7.47 -18.63 -4.15
C ILE A 224 -7.87 -18.34 -2.70
N TRP A 225 -7.34 -19.10 -1.73
CA TRP A 225 -7.68 -18.94 -0.32
C TRP A 225 -7.19 -17.61 0.24
N LEU A 226 -5.96 -17.20 -0.07
CA LEU A 226 -5.43 -15.91 0.35
C LEU A 226 -6.22 -14.75 -0.28
N SER A 227 -6.54 -14.82 -1.56
CA SER A 227 -7.32 -13.78 -2.25
C SER A 227 -8.73 -13.62 -1.66
N ALA A 228 -9.39 -14.73 -1.36
CA ALA A 228 -10.69 -14.72 -0.70
C ALA A 228 -10.60 -14.11 0.72
N ALA A 229 -9.62 -14.54 1.52
CA ALA A 229 -9.40 -14.01 2.86
C ALA A 229 -9.13 -12.51 2.85
N VAL A 230 -8.29 -12.03 1.92
CA VAL A 230 -7.97 -10.60 1.75
C VAL A 230 -9.18 -9.79 1.31
N LEU A 231 -9.98 -10.30 0.38
CA LEU A 231 -11.18 -9.62 -0.10
C LEU A 231 -12.12 -9.29 1.06
N PHE A 232 -12.44 -10.27 1.90
CA PHE A 232 -13.33 -10.07 3.04
C PHE A 232 -12.69 -9.24 4.16
N CYS A 233 -11.41 -9.44 4.42
CA CYS A 233 -10.66 -8.66 5.41
C CYS A 233 -10.58 -7.18 5.04
N CYS A 234 -10.26 -6.88 3.76
CA CYS A 234 -10.19 -5.51 3.25
C CYS A 234 -11.58 -4.86 3.15
N ASN A 235 -12.63 -5.64 2.93
CA ASN A 235 -14.01 -5.16 3.01
C ASN A 235 -14.32 -4.63 4.42
N CYS A 236 -14.00 -5.41 5.46
CA CYS A 236 -14.20 -5.00 6.87
C CYS A 236 -13.41 -3.73 7.22
N MET A 237 -12.16 -3.60 6.77
CA MET A 237 -11.31 -2.48 7.16
C MET A 237 -11.64 -1.17 6.43
N SER A 238 -12.23 -1.23 5.24
CA SER A 238 -12.54 -0.02 4.46
C SER A 238 -13.71 0.76 5.05
N VAL A 239 -14.63 0.10 5.71
CA VAL A 239 -15.81 0.74 6.32
C VAL A 239 -15.40 1.87 7.28
N PRO A 240 -14.59 1.64 8.34
CA PRO A 240 -14.20 2.74 9.22
C PRO A 240 -13.28 3.75 8.52
N ILE A 241 -12.43 3.34 7.59
CA ILE A 241 -11.56 4.29 6.88
C ILE A 241 -12.36 5.34 6.11
N VAL A 242 -13.47 4.92 5.48
CA VAL A 242 -14.29 5.80 4.64
C VAL A 242 -15.39 6.49 5.44
N HIS A 243 -16.02 5.76 6.37
CA HIS A 243 -17.25 6.22 7.04
C HIS A 243 -17.04 6.72 8.47
N LEU A 244 -15.84 6.59 9.08
CA LEU A 244 -15.61 7.03 10.45
C LEU A 244 -15.83 8.54 10.65
N VAL A 245 -15.33 9.37 9.75
CA VAL A 245 -15.49 10.83 9.87
C VAL A 245 -16.95 11.23 9.70
N PRO A 246 -17.70 10.79 8.67
CA PRO A 246 -19.15 10.99 8.61
C PRO A 246 -19.86 10.49 9.86
N LEU A 247 -19.63 9.27 10.32
CA LEU A 247 -20.26 8.68 11.51
C LEU A 247 -20.08 9.58 12.74
N LEU A 248 -18.86 10.06 12.98
CA LEU A 248 -18.57 10.90 14.15
C LEU A 248 -19.17 12.31 14.03
N THR A 249 -19.22 12.88 12.81
CA THR A 249 -19.87 14.18 12.58
C THR A 249 -21.37 14.09 12.70
N ASP A 250 -21.99 12.99 12.25
CA ASP A 250 -23.43 12.73 12.42
C ASP A 250 -23.78 12.51 13.90
N ALA A 251 -22.87 11.93 14.70
CA ALA A 251 -22.97 11.82 16.16
C ALA A 251 -22.68 13.15 16.90
N GLY A 252 -22.54 14.27 16.18
CA GLY A 252 -22.36 15.62 16.77
C GLY A 252 -20.92 15.99 17.13
N GLN A 253 -19.92 15.18 16.76
CA GLN A 253 -18.52 15.55 16.94
C GLN A 253 -18.11 16.62 15.92
N SER A 254 -17.20 17.52 16.31
CA SER A 254 -16.64 18.50 15.36
C SER A 254 -15.84 17.78 14.26
N LEU A 255 -15.80 18.35 13.07
CA LEU A 255 -14.99 17.83 11.97
C LEU A 255 -13.51 17.69 12.36
N SER A 256 -12.99 18.67 13.11
CA SER A 256 -11.61 18.62 13.63
C SER A 256 -11.39 17.42 14.56
N SER A 257 -12.33 17.15 15.47
CA SER A 257 -12.25 15.99 16.36
C SER A 257 -12.33 14.66 15.57
N ALA A 258 -13.28 14.57 14.64
CA ALA A 258 -13.47 13.38 13.82
C ALA A 258 -12.24 13.07 12.95
N THR A 259 -11.66 14.07 12.31
CA THR A 259 -10.45 13.91 11.49
C THR A 259 -9.22 13.60 12.33
N SER A 260 -9.12 14.12 13.57
CA SER A 260 -8.02 13.79 14.48
C SER A 260 -8.06 12.33 14.94
N VAL A 261 -9.26 11.76 15.15
CA VAL A 261 -9.41 10.32 15.44
C VAL A 261 -8.91 9.48 14.27
N LEU A 262 -9.29 9.84 13.02
CA LEU A 262 -8.80 9.17 11.82
C LEU A 262 -7.27 9.29 11.69
N MET A 263 -6.70 10.45 11.98
CA MET A 263 -5.25 10.68 11.97
C MET A 263 -4.52 9.76 12.96
N VAL A 264 -5.01 9.64 14.19
CA VAL A 264 -4.45 8.74 15.21
C VAL A 264 -4.52 7.29 14.75
N LEU A 265 -5.64 6.88 14.12
CA LEU A 265 -5.80 5.55 13.52
C LEU A 265 -4.71 5.27 12.48
N MET A 266 -4.45 6.21 11.58
CA MET A 266 -3.45 6.06 10.51
C MET A 266 -2.02 6.02 11.07
N PHE A 267 -1.68 6.86 12.05
CA PHE A 267 -0.36 6.81 12.69
C PHE A 267 -0.12 5.53 13.47
N SER A 268 -1.12 5.04 14.19
CA SER A 268 -1.05 3.71 14.82
C SER A 268 -0.84 2.61 13.77
N GLY A 269 -1.41 2.79 12.58
CA GLY A 269 -1.22 1.89 11.46
C GLY A 269 0.23 1.77 10.99
N VAL A 270 1.05 2.82 11.07
CA VAL A 270 2.49 2.74 10.76
C VAL A 270 3.18 1.73 11.67
N LEU A 271 2.90 1.83 12.99
CA LEU A 271 3.43 0.88 13.98
C LEU A 271 2.87 -0.53 13.75
N GLY A 272 1.57 -0.64 13.44
CA GLY A 272 0.91 -1.90 13.13
C GLY A 272 1.56 -2.65 11.96
N ARG A 273 1.93 -1.95 10.89
CA ARG A 273 2.65 -2.57 9.75
C ARG A 273 4.01 -3.12 10.12
N ILE A 274 4.78 -2.38 10.90
CA ILE A 274 6.12 -2.79 11.32
C ILE A 274 6.05 -3.97 12.31
N LEU A 275 5.26 -3.80 13.36
CA LEU A 275 5.16 -4.80 14.43
C LEU A 275 4.36 -6.03 14.00
N GLY A 276 3.37 -5.89 13.12
CA GLY A 276 2.66 -7.00 12.50
C GLY A 276 3.57 -7.87 11.65
N GLY A 277 4.46 -7.23 10.84
CA GLY A 277 5.50 -7.96 10.12
C GLY A 277 6.46 -8.71 11.05
N LYS A 278 6.93 -8.04 12.13
CA LYS A 278 7.79 -8.67 13.14
C LYS A 278 7.09 -9.80 13.88
N LEU A 279 5.82 -9.64 14.19
CA LEU A 279 5.01 -10.69 14.81
C LEU A 279 4.97 -11.94 13.92
N GLY A 280 4.78 -11.76 12.60
CA GLY A 280 4.84 -12.85 11.64
C GLY A 280 6.18 -13.61 11.62
N ASP A 281 7.30 -12.91 11.89
CA ASP A 281 8.61 -13.56 12.04
C ASP A 281 8.71 -14.40 13.31
N VAL A 282 8.01 -14.01 14.39
CA VAL A 282 8.08 -14.68 15.72
C VAL A 282 7.13 -15.85 15.84
N ILE A 283 5.84 -15.66 15.52
CA ILE A 283 4.80 -16.67 15.70
C ILE A 283 4.40 -17.38 14.40
N GLY A 284 5.01 -17.00 13.29
CA GLY A 284 4.64 -17.46 11.95
C GLY A 284 3.62 -16.55 11.25
N PRO A 285 3.61 -16.57 9.90
CA PRO A 285 2.82 -15.62 9.11
C PRO A 285 1.31 -15.81 9.26
N LEU A 286 0.83 -17.05 9.25
CA LEU A 286 -0.60 -17.37 9.34
C LEU A 286 -1.19 -17.05 10.70
N PRO A 287 -0.61 -17.46 11.85
CA PRO A 287 -1.08 -17.05 13.17
C PRO A 287 -1.07 -15.54 13.37
N ALA A 288 -0.03 -14.84 12.88
CA ALA A 288 0.03 -13.39 12.95
C ALA A 288 -1.09 -12.72 12.13
N TYR A 289 -1.35 -13.20 10.92
CA TYR A 289 -2.47 -12.75 10.10
C TYR A 289 -3.82 -12.93 10.80
N LEU A 290 -4.07 -14.12 11.37
CA LEU A 290 -5.30 -14.42 12.08
C LEU A 290 -5.50 -13.51 13.31
N LEU A 291 -4.44 -13.29 14.09
CA LEU A 291 -4.49 -12.44 15.27
C LEU A 291 -4.80 -10.98 14.90
N MET A 292 -4.11 -10.44 13.90
CA MET A 292 -4.34 -9.07 13.43
C MET A 292 -5.73 -8.91 12.80
N SER A 293 -6.18 -9.89 12.02
CA SER A 293 -7.51 -9.90 11.40
C SER A 293 -8.63 -9.98 12.43
N LEU A 294 -8.46 -10.81 13.47
CA LEU A 294 -9.38 -10.87 14.59
C LEU A 294 -9.43 -9.54 15.34
N GLY A 295 -8.26 -8.96 15.62
CA GLY A 295 -8.16 -7.66 16.29
C GLY A 295 -8.92 -6.56 15.56
N GLN A 296 -8.70 -6.39 14.23
CA GLN A 296 -9.46 -5.39 13.47
C GLN A 296 -10.97 -5.63 13.50
N THR A 297 -11.41 -6.91 13.42
CA THR A 297 -12.83 -7.26 13.43
C THR A 297 -13.47 -6.95 14.78
N VAL A 298 -12.79 -7.26 15.88
CA VAL A 298 -13.30 -6.98 17.23
C VAL A 298 -13.39 -5.47 17.46
N PHE A 299 -12.35 -4.71 17.14
CA PHE A 299 -12.33 -3.27 17.41
C PHE A 299 -13.26 -2.47 16.50
N VAL A 300 -13.49 -2.87 15.25
CA VAL A 300 -14.42 -2.15 14.36
C VAL A 300 -15.85 -2.16 14.87
N LEU A 301 -16.27 -3.22 15.53
CA LEU A 301 -17.63 -3.37 16.03
C LEU A 301 -18.00 -2.35 17.12
N TRP A 302 -17.02 -1.76 17.79
CA TRP A 302 -17.26 -0.83 18.89
C TRP A 302 -17.44 0.63 18.46
N PHE A 303 -17.01 1.01 17.25
CA PHE A 303 -17.12 2.40 16.77
C PHE A 303 -18.57 2.95 16.80
N PRO A 304 -19.60 2.21 16.32
CA PRO A 304 -20.97 2.71 16.34
C PRO A 304 -21.58 2.86 17.74
N PHE A 305 -21.02 2.19 18.75
CA PHE A 305 -21.55 2.20 20.13
C PHE A 305 -20.82 3.19 21.04
N THR A 306 -19.92 4.01 20.51
CA THR A 306 -19.03 4.85 21.32
C THR A 306 -19.12 6.30 20.92
N GLU A 307 -19.62 7.15 21.80
CA GLU A 307 -19.70 8.61 21.62
C GLU A 307 -18.55 9.36 22.33
N ASN A 308 -17.91 8.72 23.31
CA ASN A 308 -16.85 9.33 24.09
C ASN A 308 -15.55 9.44 23.28
N LEU A 309 -15.05 10.66 23.11
CA LEU A 309 -13.88 10.98 22.30
C LEU A 309 -12.61 10.23 22.76
N VAL A 310 -12.40 10.05 24.07
CA VAL A 310 -11.24 9.32 24.61
C VAL A 310 -11.31 7.85 24.21
N THR A 311 -12.48 7.22 24.32
CA THR A 311 -12.69 5.84 23.90
C THR A 311 -12.52 5.69 22.39
N LEU A 312 -12.96 6.66 21.59
CA LEU A 312 -12.75 6.69 20.15
C LEU A 312 -11.27 6.71 19.78
N TYR A 313 -10.44 7.52 20.49
CA TYR A 313 -8.98 7.50 20.28
C TYR A 313 -8.37 6.14 20.65
N VAL A 314 -8.78 5.52 21.74
CA VAL A 314 -8.31 4.20 22.14
C VAL A 314 -8.67 3.16 21.08
N LEU A 315 -9.91 3.15 20.61
CA LEU A 315 -10.36 2.27 19.54
C LEU A 315 -9.58 2.53 18.23
N ALA A 316 -9.35 3.79 17.90
CA ALA A 316 -8.57 4.18 16.72
C ALA A 316 -7.13 3.65 16.78
N VAL A 317 -6.48 3.69 17.95
CA VAL A 317 -5.14 3.12 18.14
C VAL A 317 -5.14 1.61 17.92
N PHE A 318 -6.03 0.87 18.59
CA PHE A 318 -6.05 -0.60 18.49
C PHE A 318 -6.52 -1.08 17.12
N PHE A 319 -7.56 -0.47 16.57
CA PHE A 319 -8.03 -0.79 15.22
C PHE A 319 -6.97 -0.46 14.17
N GLY A 320 -6.39 0.76 14.23
CA GLY A 320 -5.36 1.21 13.32
C GLY A 320 -4.14 0.29 13.31
N PHE A 321 -3.70 -0.12 14.50
CA PHE A 321 -2.63 -1.09 14.68
C PHE A 321 -2.97 -2.44 14.03
N ALA A 322 -4.14 -2.99 14.36
CA ALA A 322 -4.55 -4.32 13.90
C ALA A 322 -4.75 -4.35 12.37
N TYR A 323 -5.54 -3.41 11.81
CA TYR A 323 -5.82 -3.40 10.37
C TYR A 323 -4.57 -3.23 9.51
N SER A 324 -3.67 -2.33 9.93
CA SER A 324 -2.43 -2.12 9.18
C SER A 324 -1.47 -3.30 9.31
N GLY A 325 -1.44 -3.96 10.48
CA GLY A 325 -0.68 -5.19 10.70
C GLY A 325 -1.11 -6.33 9.77
N VAL A 326 -2.40 -6.44 9.49
CA VAL A 326 -2.94 -7.39 8.50
C VAL A 326 -2.27 -7.24 7.15
N MET A 327 -2.05 -6.00 6.69
CA MET A 327 -1.43 -5.75 5.37
C MET A 327 -0.01 -6.32 5.26
N SER A 328 0.78 -6.22 6.32
CA SER A 328 2.13 -6.80 6.35
C SER A 328 2.08 -8.32 6.46
N CYS A 329 1.20 -8.85 7.31
CA CYS A 329 1.06 -10.29 7.50
C CYS A 329 0.60 -11.00 6.22
N ILE A 330 -0.30 -10.40 5.43
CA ILE A 330 -0.78 -11.02 4.18
C ILE A 330 0.33 -11.10 3.12
N LEU A 331 1.13 -10.05 2.99
CA LEU A 331 2.28 -10.05 2.08
C LEU A 331 3.30 -11.13 2.50
N MET A 332 3.49 -11.31 3.80
CA MET A 332 4.35 -12.35 4.34
C MET A 332 3.78 -13.75 4.12
N CYS A 333 2.47 -13.96 4.35
CA CYS A 333 1.80 -15.23 4.04
C CYS A 333 2.00 -15.59 2.57
N THR A 334 1.72 -14.65 1.67
CA THR A 334 1.91 -14.85 0.23
C THR A 334 3.36 -15.25 -0.08
N ARG A 335 4.34 -14.50 0.43
CA ARG A 335 5.77 -14.78 0.21
C ARG A 335 6.19 -16.17 0.67
N MET A 336 5.69 -16.62 1.83
CA MET A 336 6.12 -17.89 2.43
C MET A 336 5.39 -19.13 1.88
N MET A 337 4.24 -18.94 1.25
CA MET A 337 3.41 -20.03 0.75
C MET A 337 3.55 -20.27 -0.75
N VAL A 338 4.28 -19.39 -1.47
CA VAL A 338 4.53 -19.56 -2.91
C VAL A 338 6.02 -19.59 -3.21
N SER A 339 6.38 -20.12 -4.39
CA SER A 339 7.76 -20.11 -4.86
C SER A 339 8.27 -18.70 -5.17
N PRO A 340 9.58 -18.46 -5.05
CA PRO A 340 10.18 -17.15 -5.34
C PRO A 340 9.92 -16.64 -6.76
N GLY A 341 9.83 -17.52 -7.75
CA GLY A 341 9.53 -17.16 -9.15
C GLY A 341 8.07 -16.77 -9.40
N PHE A 342 7.16 -17.09 -8.47
CA PHE A 342 5.73 -16.78 -8.56
C PHE A 342 5.30 -15.63 -7.63
N ALA A 343 6.19 -15.17 -6.76
CA ALA A 343 5.84 -14.29 -5.65
C ALA A 343 5.29 -12.94 -6.08
N ALA A 344 5.86 -12.30 -7.11
CA ALA A 344 5.39 -10.98 -7.54
C ALA A 344 3.98 -11.06 -8.14
N ARG A 345 3.69 -12.08 -8.93
CA ARG A 345 2.34 -12.36 -9.43
C ARG A 345 1.36 -12.62 -8.30
N ALA A 346 1.72 -13.50 -7.38
CA ALA A 346 0.88 -13.87 -6.25
C ALA A 346 0.54 -12.65 -5.38
N MET A 347 1.54 -11.83 -5.01
CA MET A 347 1.31 -10.59 -4.26
C MET A 347 0.46 -9.58 -5.02
N SER A 348 0.65 -9.45 -6.32
CA SER A 348 -0.14 -8.53 -7.16
C SER A 348 -1.59 -8.98 -7.29
N ILE A 349 -1.84 -10.28 -7.50
CA ILE A 349 -3.21 -10.83 -7.55
C ILE A 349 -3.89 -10.69 -6.18
N THR A 350 -3.21 -11.02 -5.10
CA THR A 350 -3.73 -10.84 -3.74
C THR A 350 -4.07 -9.37 -3.47
N SER A 351 -3.20 -8.44 -3.88
CA SER A 351 -3.45 -7.00 -3.75
C SER A 351 -4.64 -6.53 -4.59
N PHE A 352 -4.85 -7.09 -5.79
CA PHE A 352 -6.03 -6.80 -6.61
C PHE A 352 -7.33 -7.12 -5.86
N PHE A 353 -7.40 -8.30 -5.24
CA PHE A 353 -8.55 -8.67 -4.41
C PHE A 353 -8.65 -7.80 -3.14
N GLY A 354 -7.52 -7.34 -2.59
CA GLY A 354 -7.50 -6.37 -1.51
C GLY A 354 -8.15 -5.03 -1.89
N TYR A 355 -7.76 -4.44 -3.01
CA TYR A 355 -8.39 -3.22 -3.53
C TYR A 355 -9.87 -3.43 -3.86
N GLY A 356 -10.23 -4.60 -4.42
CA GLY A 356 -11.62 -4.98 -4.66
C GLY A 356 -12.43 -5.04 -3.37
N GLY A 357 -11.89 -5.64 -2.32
CA GLY A 357 -12.50 -5.69 -0.99
C GLY A 357 -12.68 -4.31 -0.38
N MET A 358 -11.66 -3.44 -0.48
CA MET A 358 -11.76 -2.06 0.02
C MET A 358 -12.86 -1.27 -0.71
N GLY A 359 -12.91 -1.36 -2.03
CA GLY A 359 -13.96 -0.70 -2.82
C GLY A 359 -15.36 -1.21 -2.48
N MET A 360 -15.50 -2.53 -2.35
CA MET A 360 -16.75 -3.18 -2.01
C MET A 360 -17.24 -2.79 -0.61
N GLY A 361 -16.36 -2.76 0.39
CA GLY A 361 -16.71 -2.38 1.75
C GLY A 361 -17.13 -0.93 1.88
N ALA A 362 -16.44 -0.02 1.19
CA ALA A 362 -16.84 1.39 1.13
C ALA A 362 -18.23 1.56 0.51
N PHE A 363 -18.51 0.86 -0.60
CA PHE A 363 -19.82 0.91 -1.28
C PHE A 363 -20.93 0.30 -0.42
N VAL A 364 -20.72 -0.91 0.10
CA VAL A 364 -21.71 -1.61 0.93
C VAL A 364 -22.00 -0.83 2.20
N GLY A 365 -20.98 -0.25 2.84
CA GLY A 365 -21.18 0.61 4.02
C GLY A 365 -22.04 1.82 3.71
N GLY A 366 -21.82 2.51 2.58
CA GLY A 366 -22.67 3.60 2.13
C GLY A 366 -24.11 3.17 1.81
N LEU A 367 -24.27 2.05 1.11
CA LEU A 367 -25.58 1.51 0.76
C LEU A 367 -26.41 1.13 2.00
N LEU A 368 -25.78 0.49 2.98
CA LEU A 368 -26.44 0.12 4.24
C LEU A 368 -26.87 1.36 5.04
N PHE A 369 -26.03 2.40 5.05
CA PHE A 369 -26.38 3.68 5.65
C PHE A 369 -27.59 4.32 4.95
N ASP A 370 -27.58 4.39 3.62
CA ASP A 370 -28.69 4.97 2.84
C ASP A 370 -30.02 4.19 3.04
N MET A 371 -29.93 2.86 3.24
CA MET A 371 -31.12 2.02 3.46
C MET A 371 -31.68 2.12 4.88
N ASN A 372 -30.84 2.30 5.90
CA ASN A 372 -31.25 2.24 7.30
C ASN A 372 -31.31 3.63 7.97
N GLY A 373 -30.72 4.64 7.38
CA GLY A 373 -30.66 6.01 7.92
C GLY A 373 -29.78 6.16 9.17
N ASN A 374 -28.97 5.13 9.44
CA ASN A 374 -28.07 5.07 10.59
C ASN A 374 -26.72 4.50 10.17
#